data_3b157b47216c9245f81ea533ff42b16a
#
_entry.id   3b157b47216c9245f81ea533ff42b16a
#
_cell.length_a   1.000
_cell.length_b   1.000
_cell.length_c   1.000
_cell.angle_alpha   90.00
_cell.angle_beta   90.00
_cell.angle_gamma   90.00
#
_symmetry.space_group_name_H-M   'P 1'
#
loop_
_entity.id
_entity.type
_entity.pdbx_description
1 polymer ?
#
loop_
_entity_poly.entity_id
_entity_poly.type
_entity_poly.pdbx_seq_one_letter_code
_entity_poly.pdbx_strand_id
1 'polypeptide(L)'
;MLSKMEINKRALKENMALLACPICGAAFEFREPQSFVCLEGHGFDIAKPGYVHLLKQAHKTKYDQALFESRKKVIASGFFEKLIERVTEIIAEKKKEQLVLYDAGCGEGSHLARVVSNLQATGVNVKAVGLDIAKEGVKQAARDYPGTSWTVADLANCPNQAETADVILNILSPSNYVEFKRLLKKDGFLLKVVPEANYLRELREFIYVDEKSSYSNESVTSRLAEKLSVEHVERVTYKAPIAKELFADFLEMTPLGWHIEADKKNELLENLPEELTVDLQIIIANRAHLL
;
A
#
# COMPACT_ATOMS: atom_id res chain seq x y z
N MET A 1 6.75 -7.19 -28.57
CA MET A 1 6.71 -6.98 -27.09
C MET A 1 5.35 -6.39 -26.76
N LEU A 2 4.62 -6.92 -25.78
CA LEU A 2 3.34 -6.38 -25.35
C LEU A 2 3.49 -4.97 -24.79
N SER A 3 2.53 -4.10 -25.00
CA SER A 3 2.48 -2.80 -24.33
C SER A 3 2.20 -2.96 -22.81
N LYS A 4 2.58 -1.98 -22.00
CA LYS A 4 2.28 -2.01 -20.55
C LYS A 4 0.78 -2.15 -20.27
N MET A 5 -0.05 -1.51 -21.08
CA MET A 5 -1.52 -1.62 -21.00
C MET A 5 -1.99 -3.06 -21.25
N GLU A 6 -1.45 -3.76 -22.24
CA GLU A 6 -1.80 -5.15 -22.52
C GLU A 6 -1.35 -6.10 -21.42
N ILE A 7 -0.17 -5.86 -20.83
CA ILE A 7 0.32 -6.64 -19.68
C ILE A 7 -0.62 -6.46 -18.49
N ASN A 8 -1.03 -5.22 -18.17
CA ASN A 8 -1.96 -4.94 -17.08
C ASN A 8 -3.37 -5.51 -17.36
N LYS A 9 -3.88 -5.37 -18.58
CA LYS A 9 -5.16 -5.97 -19.00
C LYS A 9 -5.13 -7.49 -18.78
N ARG A 10 -4.03 -8.14 -19.15
CA ARG A 10 -3.83 -9.57 -18.93
C ARG A 10 -3.84 -9.93 -17.44
N ALA A 11 -3.08 -9.21 -16.61
CA ALA A 11 -3.04 -9.42 -15.16
C ALA A 11 -4.43 -9.24 -14.52
N LEU A 12 -5.15 -8.17 -14.89
CA LEU A 12 -6.53 -7.93 -14.43
C LEU A 12 -7.48 -9.06 -14.84
N LYS A 13 -7.37 -9.57 -16.07
CA LYS A 13 -8.19 -10.68 -16.56
C LYS A 13 -7.87 -11.99 -15.83
N GLU A 14 -6.60 -12.30 -15.62
CA GLU A 14 -6.16 -13.49 -14.89
C GLU A 14 -6.57 -13.46 -13.41
N ASN A 15 -6.64 -12.28 -12.82
CA ASN A 15 -7.03 -12.05 -11.42
C ASN A 15 -8.50 -11.66 -11.25
N MET A 16 -9.31 -11.69 -12.30
CA MET A 16 -10.72 -11.25 -12.27
C MET A 16 -11.54 -11.98 -11.19
N ALA A 17 -11.29 -13.27 -10.99
CA ALA A 17 -11.95 -14.06 -9.94
C ALA A 17 -11.68 -13.57 -8.50
N LEU A 18 -10.66 -12.72 -8.30
CA LEU A 18 -10.37 -12.09 -7.02
C LEU A 18 -11.22 -10.83 -6.79
N LEU A 19 -11.83 -10.29 -7.85
CA LEU A 19 -12.60 -9.04 -7.82
C LEU A 19 -14.10 -9.31 -7.67
N ALA A 20 -14.80 -8.34 -7.09
CA ALA A 20 -16.25 -8.35 -6.94
C ALA A 20 -16.83 -7.00 -7.39
N CYS A 21 -18.06 -7.01 -7.88
CA CYS A 21 -18.74 -5.79 -8.23
C CYS A 21 -18.94 -4.89 -6.99
N PRO A 22 -18.47 -3.64 -6.97
CA PRO A 22 -18.64 -2.77 -5.81
C PRO A 22 -20.10 -2.41 -5.53
N ILE A 23 -21.00 -2.61 -6.50
CA ILE A 23 -22.43 -2.25 -6.38
C ILE A 23 -23.23 -3.39 -5.77
N CYS A 24 -23.09 -4.62 -6.31
CA CYS A 24 -23.91 -5.77 -5.92
C CYS A 24 -23.13 -6.96 -5.33
N GLY A 25 -21.78 -6.91 -5.29
CA GLY A 25 -20.95 -8.00 -4.78
C GLY A 25 -20.77 -9.20 -5.73
N ALA A 26 -21.48 -9.23 -6.87
CA ALA A 26 -21.41 -10.34 -7.80
C ALA A 26 -20.04 -10.45 -8.48
N ALA A 27 -19.69 -11.65 -8.93
CA ALA A 27 -18.51 -11.92 -9.74
C ALA A 27 -18.58 -11.20 -11.09
N PHE A 28 -17.42 -10.98 -11.68
CA PHE A 28 -17.27 -10.37 -12.99
C PHE A 28 -17.08 -11.39 -14.10
N GLU A 29 -17.54 -11.03 -15.29
CA GLU A 29 -17.14 -11.58 -16.58
C GLU A 29 -16.35 -10.52 -17.34
N PHE A 30 -15.39 -10.98 -18.13
CA PHE A 30 -14.64 -10.08 -19.01
C PHE A 30 -15.33 -9.97 -20.36
N ARG A 31 -15.66 -8.74 -20.77
CA ARG A 31 -16.19 -8.42 -22.10
C ARG A 31 -15.17 -7.64 -22.90
N GLU A 32 -14.88 -8.14 -24.09
CA GLU A 32 -14.00 -7.44 -25.03
C GLU A 32 -14.62 -6.09 -25.47
N PRO A 33 -13.83 -5.03 -25.70
CA PRO A 33 -12.35 -5.09 -25.75
C PRO A 33 -11.67 -4.98 -24.36
N GLN A 34 -12.30 -4.43 -23.32
CA GLN A 34 -11.62 -4.16 -22.05
C GLN A 34 -12.55 -3.85 -20.86
N SER A 35 -13.68 -4.52 -20.76
CA SER A 35 -14.68 -4.24 -19.70
C SER A 35 -14.87 -5.43 -18.78
N PHE A 36 -14.99 -5.16 -17.47
CA PHE A 36 -15.57 -6.09 -16.52
C PHE A 36 -17.06 -5.83 -16.38
N VAL A 37 -17.88 -6.84 -16.49
CA VAL A 37 -19.33 -6.74 -16.35
C VAL A 37 -19.79 -7.83 -15.38
N CYS A 38 -20.54 -7.45 -14.35
CA CYS A 38 -21.09 -8.42 -13.41
C CYS A 38 -22.40 -9.04 -13.94
N LEU A 39 -22.87 -10.11 -13.29
CA LEU A 39 -24.11 -10.81 -13.65
C LEU A 39 -25.35 -9.90 -13.63
N GLU A 40 -25.33 -8.84 -12.80
CA GLU A 40 -26.40 -7.83 -12.74
C GLU A 40 -26.23 -6.70 -13.77
N GLY A 41 -25.26 -6.80 -14.68
CA GLY A 41 -25.06 -5.87 -15.77
C GLY A 41 -24.26 -4.60 -15.43
N HIS A 42 -23.71 -4.45 -14.21
CA HIS A 42 -22.84 -3.32 -13.90
C HIS A 42 -21.50 -3.47 -14.61
N GLY A 43 -21.11 -2.44 -15.37
CA GLY A 43 -19.91 -2.44 -16.20
C GLY A 43 -18.83 -1.49 -15.73
N PHE A 44 -17.56 -1.91 -15.83
CA PHE A 44 -16.38 -1.14 -15.44
C PHE A 44 -15.27 -1.34 -16.47
N ASP A 45 -14.88 -0.26 -17.14
CA ASP A 45 -13.84 -0.29 -18.15
C ASP A 45 -12.44 -0.26 -17.55
N ILE A 46 -11.52 -0.99 -18.18
CA ILE A 46 -10.10 -0.86 -17.92
C ILE A 46 -9.64 0.46 -18.53
N ALA A 47 -9.13 1.36 -17.70
CA ALA A 47 -8.60 2.64 -18.14
C ALA A 47 -7.33 2.48 -19.01
N LYS A 48 -7.04 3.46 -19.87
CA LYS A 48 -5.88 3.45 -20.78
C LYS A 48 -4.53 3.09 -20.13
N PRO A 49 -4.20 3.49 -18.88
CA PRO A 49 -2.99 3.04 -18.20
C PRO A 49 -3.02 1.57 -17.77
N GLY A 50 -4.19 0.91 -17.74
CA GLY A 50 -4.34 -0.49 -17.35
C GLY A 50 -4.71 -0.70 -15.87
N TYR A 51 -5.61 0.12 -15.34
CA TYR A 51 -6.25 -0.07 -14.04
C TYR A 51 -7.78 -0.08 -14.19
N VAL A 52 -8.49 -0.58 -13.20
CA VAL A 52 -9.96 -0.52 -13.15
C VAL A 52 -10.42 0.36 -12.00
N HIS A 53 -11.48 1.17 -12.25
CA HIS A 53 -12.05 2.08 -11.25
C HIS A 53 -13.31 1.47 -10.63
N LEU A 54 -13.18 0.97 -9.41
CA LEU A 54 -14.22 0.22 -8.68
C LEU A 54 -14.81 1.00 -7.49
N LEU A 55 -14.78 2.33 -7.50
CA LEU A 55 -15.48 3.16 -6.51
C LEU A 55 -16.95 3.33 -6.91
N LYS A 56 -17.85 3.24 -5.92
CA LYS A 56 -19.28 3.57 -6.12
C LYS A 56 -19.51 5.06 -6.39
N GLN A 57 -18.69 5.91 -5.78
CA GLN A 57 -18.77 7.36 -5.89
C GLN A 57 -17.37 7.95 -6.03
N ALA A 58 -17.26 9.07 -6.74
CA ALA A 58 -15.99 9.77 -6.86
C ALA A 58 -15.58 10.36 -5.50
N HIS A 59 -14.37 10.04 -5.05
CA HIS A 59 -13.76 10.62 -3.87
C HIS A 59 -12.74 11.68 -4.27
N LYS A 60 -12.85 12.87 -3.66
CA LYS A 60 -11.78 13.87 -3.73
C LYS A 60 -10.76 13.54 -2.64
N THR A 61 -9.53 13.28 -3.03
CA THR A 61 -8.40 13.09 -2.12
C THR A 61 -7.51 14.32 -2.16
N LYS A 62 -6.76 14.57 -1.08
CA LYS A 62 -5.69 15.59 -1.06
C LYS A 62 -4.40 15.06 -1.71
N TYR A 63 -4.37 13.80 -2.09
CA TYR A 63 -3.22 13.12 -2.70
C TYR A 63 -3.25 13.37 -4.20
N ASP A 64 -2.41 14.27 -4.68
CA ASP A 64 -2.27 14.62 -6.09
C ASP A 64 -1.13 13.88 -6.77
N GLN A 65 -0.93 14.17 -8.05
CA GLN A 65 0.12 13.54 -8.84
C GLN A 65 1.53 13.91 -8.33
N ALA A 66 1.75 15.16 -7.90
CA ALA A 66 3.05 15.64 -7.44
C ALA A 66 3.51 14.89 -6.19
N LEU A 67 2.59 14.70 -5.22
CA LEU A 67 2.85 13.92 -4.01
C LEU A 67 3.30 12.48 -4.34
N PHE A 68 2.63 11.81 -5.28
CA PHE A 68 2.99 10.44 -5.65
C PHE A 68 4.30 10.36 -6.44
N GLU A 69 4.61 11.36 -7.27
CA GLU A 69 5.91 11.46 -7.95
C GLU A 69 7.04 11.64 -6.93
N SER A 70 6.85 12.49 -5.93
CA SER A 70 7.80 12.69 -4.84
C SER A 70 7.98 11.42 -4.00
N ARG A 71 6.89 10.73 -3.64
CA ARG A 71 6.94 9.44 -2.93
C ARG A 71 7.75 8.40 -3.70
N LYS A 72 7.49 8.26 -5.00
CA LYS A 72 8.22 7.33 -5.86
C LYS A 72 9.71 7.60 -5.87
N LYS A 73 10.15 8.88 -5.96
CA LYS A 73 11.57 9.25 -5.94
C LYS A 73 12.23 8.85 -4.62
N VAL A 74 11.57 9.13 -3.49
CA VAL A 74 12.09 8.78 -2.16
C VAL A 74 12.18 7.25 -1.99
N ILE A 75 11.16 6.49 -2.40
CA ILE A 75 11.21 5.03 -2.33
C ILE A 75 12.30 4.48 -3.25
N ALA A 76 12.46 5.04 -4.46
CA ALA A 76 13.50 4.62 -5.41
C ALA A 76 14.93 4.91 -4.90
N SER A 77 15.13 5.86 -3.98
CA SER A 77 16.44 6.12 -3.36
C SER A 77 16.88 5.04 -2.37
N GLY A 78 16.00 4.07 -2.03
CA GLY A 78 16.29 3.03 -1.06
C GLY A 78 15.92 3.38 0.38
N PHE A 79 15.25 4.51 0.62
CA PHE A 79 14.87 4.97 1.96
C PHE A 79 14.13 3.91 2.79
N PHE A 80 13.28 3.10 2.15
CA PHE A 80 12.51 2.02 2.77
C PHE A 80 13.05 0.62 2.45
N GLU A 81 14.26 0.48 1.89
CA GLU A 81 14.75 -0.83 1.40
C GLU A 81 14.79 -1.88 2.51
N LYS A 82 15.35 -1.56 3.68
CA LYS A 82 15.43 -2.49 4.82
C LYS A 82 14.05 -2.94 5.32
N LEU A 83 13.04 -2.07 5.27
CA LEU A 83 11.67 -2.44 5.56
C LEU A 83 11.14 -3.43 4.53
N ILE A 84 11.33 -3.16 3.24
CA ILE A 84 10.82 -4.00 2.14
C ILE A 84 11.52 -5.36 2.11
N GLU A 85 12.81 -5.40 2.38
CA GLU A 85 13.56 -6.67 2.56
C GLU A 85 12.94 -7.49 3.68
N ARG A 86 12.72 -6.90 4.87
CA ARG A 86 12.13 -7.62 6.00
C ARG A 86 10.70 -8.08 5.74
N VAL A 87 9.87 -7.25 5.13
CA VAL A 87 8.51 -7.61 4.69
C VAL A 87 8.54 -8.79 3.74
N THR A 88 9.47 -8.78 2.78
CA THR A 88 9.63 -9.88 1.81
C THR A 88 10.04 -11.18 2.49
N GLU A 89 11.01 -11.14 3.42
CA GLU A 89 11.44 -12.30 4.20
C GLU A 89 10.29 -12.95 4.97
N ILE A 90 9.51 -12.14 5.71
CA ILE A 90 8.33 -12.61 6.47
C ILE A 90 7.33 -13.35 5.56
N ILE A 91 7.09 -12.82 4.37
CA ILE A 91 6.17 -13.46 3.42
C ILE A 91 6.79 -14.76 2.87
N ALA A 92 8.07 -14.75 2.54
CA ALA A 92 8.79 -15.91 2.00
C ALA A 92 8.88 -17.07 3.03
N GLU A 93 8.92 -16.79 4.34
CA GLU A 93 8.91 -17.79 5.42
C GLU A 93 7.69 -18.72 5.36
N LYS A 94 6.58 -18.27 4.73
CA LYS A 94 5.38 -19.13 4.54
C LYS A 94 5.56 -20.24 3.51
N LYS A 95 6.66 -20.23 2.74
CA LYS A 95 7.08 -21.30 1.79
C LYS A 95 5.99 -21.71 0.80
N LYS A 96 5.18 -20.75 0.34
CA LYS A 96 4.16 -20.98 -0.68
C LYS A 96 4.77 -20.81 -2.08
N GLU A 97 4.53 -21.78 -2.96
CA GLU A 97 4.92 -21.68 -4.38
C GLU A 97 4.07 -20.66 -5.14
N GLN A 98 2.83 -20.47 -4.71
CA GLN A 98 1.89 -19.48 -5.24
C GLN A 98 1.17 -18.76 -4.11
N LEU A 99 1.06 -17.44 -4.21
CA LEU A 99 0.29 -16.65 -3.24
C LEU A 99 -0.48 -15.51 -3.91
N VAL A 100 -1.57 -15.12 -3.27
CA VAL A 100 -2.36 -13.93 -3.59
C VAL A 100 -2.00 -12.85 -2.58
N LEU A 101 -1.42 -11.75 -3.08
CA LEU A 101 -0.92 -10.63 -2.30
C LEU A 101 -1.76 -9.39 -2.59
N TYR A 102 -2.41 -8.84 -1.56
CA TYR A 102 -3.13 -7.56 -1.63
C TYR A 102 -2.31 -6.48 -0.96
N ASP A 103 -2.24 -5.29 -1.57
CA ASP A 103 -1.72 -4.09 -0.93
C ASP A 103 -2.87 -3.10 -0.73
N ALA A 104 -3.27 -2.95 0.52
CA ALA A 104 -4.39 -2.13 0.95
C ALA A 104 -3.91 -0.71 1.30
N GLY A 105 -4.12 0.22 0.37
CA GLY A 105 -3.55 1.57 0.37
C GLY A 105 -2.21 1.61 -0.34
N CYS A 106 -2.16 1.05 -1.56
CA CYS A 106 -0.94 0.87 -2.34
C CYS A 106 -0.30 2.17 -2.85
N GLY A 107 -1.03 3.29 -2.83
CA GLY A 107 -0.56 4.56 -3.38
C GLY A 107 -0.13 4.44 -4.85
N GLU A 108 1.12 4.81 -5.13
CA GLU A 108 1.75 4.76 -6.46
C GLU A 108 2.41 3.40 -6.77
N GLY A 109 2.30 2.42 -5.86
CA GLY A 109 2.61 1.01 -6.10
C GLY A 109 4.06 0.58 -5.91
N SER A 110 5.00 1.46 -5.55
CA SER A 110 6.43 1.11 -5.44
C SER A 110 6.69 0.00 -4.40
N HIS A 111 6.06 0.07 -3.23
CA HIS A 111 6.24 -0.94 -2.19
C HIS A 111 5.78 -2.32 -2.66
N LEU A 112 4.55 -2.42 -3.19
CA LEU A 112 4.02 -3.67 -3.71
C LEU A 112 4.90 -4.23 -4.83
N ALA A 113 5.26 -3.39 -5.80
CA ALA A 113 6.09 -3.81 -6.94
C ALA A 113 7.44 -4.37 -6.50
N ARG A 114 8.07 -3.76 -5.49
CA ARG A 114 9.34 -4.20 -4.94
C ARG A 114 9.20 -5.54 -4.21
N VAL A 115 8.19 -5.69 -3.34
CA VAL A 115 7.89 -6.96 -2.66
C VAL A 115 7.62 -8.08 -3.67
N VAL A 116 6.80 -7.82 -4.69
CA VAL A 116 6.49 -8.80 -5.75
C VAL A 116 7.76 -9.22 -6.49
N SER A 117 8.59 -8.25 -6.90
CA SER A 117 9.86 -8.54 -7.60
C SER A 117 10.79 -9.40 -6.75
N ASN A 118 10.94 -9.08 -5.47
CA ASN A 118 11.79 -9.83 -4.56
C ASN A 118 11.27 -11.27 -4.34
N LEU A 119 9.96 -11.46 -4.15
CA LEU A 119 9.35 -12.78 -4.02
C LEU A 119 9.49 -13.62 -5.30
N GLN A 120 9.28 -13.00 -6.47
CA GLN A 120 9.45 -13.68 -7.76
C GLN A 120 10.90 -14.10 -8.00
N ALA A 121 11.88 -13.33 -7.55
CA ALA A 121 13.28 -13.68 -7.61
C ALA A 121 13.64 -14.95 -6.79
N THR A 122 12.84 -15.31 -5.78
CA THR A 122 12.93 -16.56 -5.02
C THR A 122 12.09 -17.70 -5.61
N GLY A 123 11.45 -17.49 -6.76
CA GLY A 123 10.64 -18.51 -7.46
C GLY A 123 9.17 -18.55 -7.05
N VAL A 124 8.70 -17.65 -6.20
CA VAL A 124 7.29 -17.58 -5.79
C VAL A 124 6.44 -16.97 -6.90
N ASN A 125 5.36 -17.64 -7.29
CA ASN A 125 4.37 -17.08 -8.21
C ASN A 125 3.38 -16.18 -7.45
N VAL A 126 3.41 -14.87 -7.72
CA VAL A 126 2.60 -13.89 -7.00
C VAL A 126 1.48 -13.34 -7.88
N LYS A 127 0.23 -13.53 -7.45
CA LYS A 127 -0.93 -12.80 -7.95
C LYS A 127 -1.12 -11.55 -7.10
N ALA A 128 -0.69 -10.40 -7.62
CA ALA A 128 -0.71 -9.14 -6.89
C ALA A 128 -1.91 -8.26 -7.26
N VAL A 129 -2.54 -7.66 -6.24
CA VAL A 129 -3.63 -6.69 -6.37
C VAL A 129 -3.32 -5.48 -5.52
N GLY A 130 -3.21 -4.31 -6.13
CA GLY A 130 -3.06 -3.03 -5.44
C GLY A 130 -4.39 -2.27 -5.38
N LEU A 131 -4.75 -1.81 -4.19
CA LEU A 131 -6.00 -1.09 -3.91
C LEU A 131 -5.68 0.27 -3.29
N ASP A 132 -6.17 1.35 -3.88
CA ASP A 132 -6.11 2.68 -3.28
C ASP A 132 -7.29 3.53 -3.72
N ILE A 133 -7.72 4.46 -2.86
CA ILE A 133 -8.78 5.40 -3.17
C ILE A 133 -8.30 6.56 -4.05
N ALA A 134 -7.00 6.85 -4.01
CA ALA A 134 -6.37 7.92 -4.76
C ALA A 134 -6.09 7.49 -6.21
N LYS A 135 -6.97 7.90 -7.12
CA LYS A 135 -6.88 7.59 -8.55
C LYS A 135 -5.52 7.93 -9.17
N GLU A 136 -4.91 9.06 -8.79
CA GLU A 136 -3.62 9.47 -9.38
C GLU A 136 -2.48 8.52 -8.97
N GLY A 137 -2.48 8.01 -7.73
CA GLY A 137 -1.54 6.97 -7.31
C GLY A 137 -1.70 5.69 -8.13
N VAL A 138 -2.92 5.15 -8.20
CA VAL A 138 -3.23 3.91 -8.96
C VAL A 138 -2.90 4.06 -10.44
N LYS A 139 -3.18 5.21 -11.03
CA LYS A 139 -2.82 5.53 -12.41
C LYS A 139 -1.31 5.52 -12.65
N GLN A 140 -0.53 6.04 -11.70
CA GLN A 140 0.93 6.00 -11.73
C GLN A 140 1.44 4.57 -11.55
N ALA A 141 0.90 3.82 -10.59
CA ALA A 141 1.22 2.42 -10.37
C ALA A 141 1.04 1.57 -11.65
N ALA A 142 -0.09 1.74 -12.34
CA ALA A 142 -0.37 1.02 -13.59
C ALA A 142 0.61 1.38 -14.73
N ARG A 143 1.07 2.64 -14.79
CA ARG A 143 2.07 3.06 -15.79
C ARG A 143 3.47 2.52 -15.51
N ASP A 144 3.84 2.48 -14.23
CA ASP A 144 5.22 2.26 -13.83
C ASP A 144 5.51 0.79 -13.52
N TYR A 145 4.52 0.05 -12.99
CA TYR A 145 4.64 -1.33 -12.54
C TYR A 145 3.61 -2.26 -13.21
N PRO A 146 3.83 -2.61 -14.49
CA PRO A 146 2.92 -3.50 -15.21
C PRO A 146 2.97 -4.94 -14.66
N GLY A 147 1.83 -5.65 -14.76
CA GLY A 147 1.71 -7.05 -14.34
C GLY A 147 1.03 -7.24 -12.98
N THR A 148 0.64 -6.15 -12.32
CA THR A 148 -0.19 -6.16 -11.12
C THR A 148 -1.61 -5.71 -11.47
N SER A 149 -2.60 -6.24 -10.78
CA SER A 149 -4.00 -5.79 -10.89
C SER A 149 -4.22 -4.53 -10.06
N TRP A 150 -4.16 -3.37 -10.71
CA TRP A 150 -4.32 -2.08 -10.06
C TRP A 150 -5.79 -1.65 -10.04
N THR A 151 -6.31 -1.29 -8.86
CA THR A 151 -7.72 -0.93 -8.67
C THR A 151 -7.89 0.34 -7.86
N VAL A 152 -8.69 1.28 -8.36
CA VAL A 152 -9.16 2.42 -7.56
C VAL A 152 -10.34 1.94 -6.74
N ALA A 153 -10.16 1.84 -5.42
CA ALA A 153 -11.11 1.20 -4.53
C ALA A 153 -11.13 1.83 -3.13
N ASP A 154 -12.26 1.69 -2.44
CA ASP A 154 -12.40 2.10 -1.05
C ASP A 154 -12.13 0.91 -0.12
N LEU A 155 -11.18 1.07 0.80
CA LEU A 155 -10.86 0.07 1.81
C LEU A 155 -12.01 -0.16 2.81
N ALA A 156 -12.99 0.74 2.87
CA ALA A 156 -14.19 0.55 3.67
C ALA A 156 -15.20 -0.40 3.01
N ASN A 157 -15.06 -0.69 1.71
CA ASN A 157 -15.90 -1.60 0.95
C ASN A 157 -15.06 -2.16 -0.21
N CYS A 158 -14.09 -3.01 0.13
CA CYS A 158 -13.16 -3.57 -0.85
C CYS A 158 -13.89 -4.39 -1.93
N PRO A 159 -13.75 -4.05 -3.22
CA PRO A 159 -14.41 -4.75 -4.30
C PRO A 159 -13.68 -6.05 -4.67
N ASN A 160 -13.52 -6.91 -3.67
CA ASN A 160 -12.81 -8.18 -3.78
C ASN A 160 -13.61 -9.30 -3.14
N GLN A 161 -13.47 -10.50 -3.68
CA GLN A 161 -14.09 -11.71 -3.15
C GLN A 161 -13.54 -12.03 -1.76
N ALA A 162 -14.41 -12.56 -0.88
CA ALA A 162 -14.03 -13.03 0.45
C ALA A 162 -13.05 -14.20 0.36
N GLU A 163 -12.18 -14.34 1.36
CA GLU A 163 -11.28 -15.49 1.53
C GLU A 163 -10.35 -15.76 0.34
N THR A 164 -9.87 -14.69 -0.31
CA THR A 164 -8.99 -14.80 -1.49
C THR A 164 -7.55 -14.40 -1.20
N ALA A 165 -7.27 -13.58 -0.18
CA ALA A 165 -5.94 -13.10 0.12
C ALA A 165 -5.14 -14.09 0.98
N ASP A 166 -3.95 -14.48 0.53
CA ASP A 166 -2.95 -15.16 1.36
C ASP A 166 -2.26 -14.16 2.29
N VAL A 167 -1.96 -12.98 1.76
CA VAL A 167 -1.33 -11.89 2.49
C VAL A 167 -2.02 -10.57 2.14
N ILE A 168 -2.29 -9.76 3.15
CA ILE A 168 -2.66 -8.36 2.97
C ILE A 168 -1.51 -7.51 3.51
N LEU A 169 -0.90 -6.70 2.65
CA LEU A 169 -0.01 -5.62 3.05
C LEU A 169 -0.84 -4.38 3.39
N ASN A 170 -0.45 -3.67 4.44
CA ASN A 170 -0.98 -2.35 4.76
C ASN A 170 0.13 -1.51 5.39
N ILE A 171 0.90 -0.84 4.53
CA ILE A 171 2.12 -0.12 4.91
C ILE A 171 1.81 1.37 5.04
N LEU A 172 1.92 1.92 6.25
CA LEU A 172 1.73 3.35 6.56
C LEU A 172 0.42 3.93 5.98
N SER A 173 -0.64 3.12 5.96
CA SER A 173 -1.93 3.42 5.32
C SER A 173 -3.09 3.17 6.30
N PRO A 174 -4.24 3.84 6.13
CA PRO A 174 -5.45 3.55 6.87
C PRO A 174 -5.87 2.08 6.76
N SER A 175 -6.61 1.57 7.75
CA SER A 175 -7.01 0.16 7.81
C SER A 175 -8.51 0.03 8.02
N ASN A 176 -9.10 -1.00 7.39
CA ASN A 176 -10.40 -1.53 7.75
C ASN A 176 -10.28 -3.01 8.10
N TYR A 177 -10.13 -3.31 9.38
CA TYR A 177 -9.87 -4.68 9.83
C TYR A 177 -11.07 -5.63 9.64
N VAL A 178 -12.30 -5.11 9.51
CA VAL A 178 -13.47 -5.93 9.16
C VAL A 178 -13.34 -6.43 7.72
N GLU A 179 -13.01 -5.54 6.79
CA GLU A 179 -12.77 -5.90 5.40
C GLU A 179 -11.53 -6.80 5.26
N PHE A 180 -10.44 -6.48 5.96
CA PHE A 180 -9.24 -7.31 5.92
C PHE A 180 -9.52 -8.74 6.41
N LYS A 181 -10.29 -8.89 7.52
CA LYS A 181 -10.73 -10.21 8.00
C LYS A 181 -11.58 -10.95 6.96
N ARG A 182 -12.48 -10.25 6.25
CA ARG A 182 -13.32 -10.83 5.21
C ARG A 182 -12.48 -11.35 4.02
N LEU A 183 -11.46 -10.59 3.62
CA LEU A 183 -10.61 -10.90 2.46
C LEU A 183 -9.59 -12.01 2.73
N LEU A 184 -9.09 -12.14 3.97
CA LEU A 184 -8.09 -13.13 4.32
C LEU A 184 -8.63 -14.55 4.18
N LYS A 185 -7.86 -15.43 3.55
CA LYS A 185 -8.04 -16.88 3.63
C LYS A 185 -7.91 -17.35 5.09
N LYS A 186 -8.34 -18.58 5.36
CA LYS A 186 -8.22 -19.18 6.69
C LYS A 186 -6.79 -19.14 7.23
N ASP A 187 -5.81 -19.45 6.37
CA ASP A 187 -4.38 -19.46 6.69
C ASP A 187 -3.65 -18.20 6.20
N GLY A 188 -4.42 -17.17 5.82
CA GLY A 188 -3.90 -15.89 5.39
C GLY A 188 -3.58 -14.97 6.57
N PHE A 189 -2.73 -13.97 6.35
CA PHE A 189 -2.37 -13.01 7.38
C PHE A 189 -2.30 -11.57 6.86
N LEU A 190 -2.55 -10.64 7.77
CA LEU A 190 -2.29 -9.22 7.60
C LEU A 190 -0.86 -8.92 8.03
N LEU A 191 -0.10 -8.20 7.21
CA LEU A 191 1.15 -7.57 7.55
C LEU A 191 0.91 -6.06 7.58
N LYS A 192 0.77 -5.52 8.78
CA LYS A 192 0.55 -4.09 9.03
C LYS A 192 1.84 -3.43 9.45
N VAL A 193 2.17 -2.31 8.81
CA VAL A 193 3.29 -1.45 9.21
C VAL A 193 2.77 -0.12 9.73
N VAL A 194 3.20 0.25 10.93
CA VAL A 194 2.85 1.52 11.59
C VAL A 194 4.12 2.24 12.04
N PRO A 195 4.11 3.58 12.13
CA PRO A 195 5.23 4.30 12.69
C PRO A 195 5.36 4.03 14.20
N GLU A 196 6.58 4.11 14.69
CA GLU A 196 6.94 4.08 16.11
C GLU A 196 7.35 5.47 16.63
N ALA A 197 7.60 5.54 17.92
CA ALA A 197 7.86 6.80 18.63
C ALA A 197 8.96 7.66 17.98
N ASN A 198 10.00 7.05 17.44
CA ASN A 198 11.13 7.78 16.85
C ASN A 198 11.06 7.91 15.32
N TYR A 199 9.94 7.50 14.68
CA TYR A 199 9.82 7.64 13.22
C TYR A 199 9.92 9.10 12.79
N LEU A 200 10.93 9.41 11.94
CA LEU A 200 11.25 10.77 11.48
C LEU A 200 11.49 11.77 12.63
N ARG A 201 12.16 11.31 13.69
CA ARG A 201 12.40 12.11 14.89
C ARG A 201 13.06 13.44 14.54
N GLU A 202 14.05 13.45 13.67
CA GLU A 202 14.81 14.64 13.29
C GLU A 202 13.90 15.73 12.70
N LEU A 203 12.92 15.34 11.90
CA LEU A 203 11.94 16.28 11.34
C LEU A 203 10.95 16.76 12.40
N ARG A 204 10.48 15.85 13.27
CA ARG A 204 9.51 16.22 14.30
C ARG A 204 10.09 17.16 15.33
N GLU A 205 11.33 16.93 15.76
CA GLU A 205 12.05 17.81 16.67
C GLU A 205 12.25 19.21 16.08
N PHE A 206 12.45 19.31 14.75
CA PHE A 206 12.55 20.60 14.06
C PHE A 206 11.18 21.30 13.92
N ILE A 207 10.13 20.56 13.58
CA ILE A 207 8.80 21.12 13.29
C ILE A 207 8.06 21.48 14.58
N TYR A 208 8.12 20.62 15.60
CA TYR A 208 7.38 20.78 16.85
C TYR A 208 8.34 21.14 17.99
N VAL A 209 8.29 22.40 18.43
CA VAL A 209 9.10 22.92 19.54
C VAL A 209 8.56 22.47 20.91
N ASP A 210 7.30 21.94 20.96
CA ASP A 210 6.60 21.54 22.19
C ASP A 210 6.26 20.04 22.24
N GLU A 211 5.72 19.55 23.40
CA GLU A 211 5.36 18.17 23.75
C GLU A 211 4.54 17.35 22.73
N LYS A 212 4.05 17.93 21.64
CA LYS A 212 3.37 17.21 20.55
C LYS A 212 4.29 16.31 19.73
N SER A 213 5.55 16.19 20.11
CA SER A 213 6.53 15.29 19.46
C SER A 213 6.30 13.81 19.77
N SER A 214 5.53 13.43 20.80
CA SER A 214 5.28 12.04 21.15
C SER A 214 4.19 11.43 20.24
N TYR A 215 4.54 10.35 19.57
CA TYR A 215 3.63 9.53 18.80
C TYR A 215 3.40 8.19 19.51
N SER A 216 2.12 7.74 19.59
CA SER A 216 1.77 6.40 20.06
C SER A 216 0.89 5.69 19.03
N ASN A 217 1.17 4.43 18.79
CA ASN A 217 0.39 3.55 17.92
C ASN A 217 -0.58 2.63 18.69
N GLU A 218 -0.72 2.79 20.01
CA GLU A 218 -1.58 1.97 20.88
C GLU A 218 -3.03 1.88 20.37
N SER A 219 -3.60 2.99 19.91
CA SER A 219 -4.95 3.00 19.38
C SER A 219 -5.12 2.16 18.11
N VAL A 220 -4.07 2.06 17.28
CA VAL A 220 -4.06 1.26 16.05
C VAL A 220 -3.93 -0.22 16.40
N THR A 221 -3.01 -0.57 17.30
CA THR A 221 -2.77 -1.94 17.74
C THR A 221 -3.96 -2.51 18.51
N SER A 222 -4.59 -1.71 19.39
CA SER A 222 -5.80 -2.11 20.13
C SER A 222 -6.97 -2.42 19.19
N ARG A 223 -7.26 -1.52 18.23
CA ARG A 223 -8.33 -1.75 17.23
C ARG A 223 -8.06 -2.97 16.35
N LEU A 224 -6.79 -3.23 16.03
CA LEU A 224 -6.41 -4.42 15.28
C LEU A 224 -6.69 -5.68 16.10
N ALA A 225 -6.27 -5.71 17.37
CA ALA A 225 -6.45 -6.84 18.28
C ALA A 225 -7.93 -7.17 18.59
N GLU A 226 -8.84 -6.19 18.47
CA GLU A 226 -10.30 -6.43 18.59
C GLU A 226 -10.87 -7.27 17.44
N LYS A 227 -10.26 -7.27 16.27
CA LYS A 227 -10.82 -7.88 15.05
C LYS A 227 -10.00 -9.06 14.50
N LEU A 228 -8.70 -9.07 14.75
CA LEU A 228 -7.73 -10.05 14.27
C LEU A 228 -6.88 -10.56 15.44
N SER A 229 -6.36 -11.76 15.33
CA SER A 229 -5.42 -12.33 16.31
C SER A 229 -4.00 -11.87 15.95
N VAL A 230 -3.37 -11.09 16.83
CA VAL A 230 -1.98 -10.69 16.68
C VAL A 230 -1.09 -11.87 17.02
N GLU A 231 -0.27 -12.31 16.06
CA GLU A 231 0.65 -13.43 16.23
C GLU A 231 2.07 -12.99 16.54
N HIS A 232 2.50 -11.92 15.87
CA HIS A 232 3.88 -11.43 16.01
C HIS A 232 3.93 -9.93 15.84
N VAL A 233 4.82 -9.32 16.61
CA VAL A 233 5.13 -7.90 16.53
C VAL A 233 6.64 -7.74 16.55
N GLU A 234 7.19 -7.03 15.59
CA GLU A 234 8.61 -6.70 15.57
C GLU A 234 8.84 -5.24 15.21
N ARG A 235 9.97 -4.69 15.66
CA ARG A 235 10.38 -3.32 15.39
C ARG A 235 11.54 -3.29 14.42
N VAL A 236 11.41 -2.47 13.38
CA VAL A 236 12.44 -2.24 12.37
C VAL A 236 12.94 -0.82 12.56
N THR A 237 14.19 -0.66 13.01
CA THR A 237 14.77 0.65 13.29
C THR A 237 16.12 0.78 12.59
N TYR A 238 16.29 1.87 11.83
CA TYR A 238 17.55 2.19 11.16
C TYR A 238 17.64 3.68 10.84
N LYS A 239 18.85 4.13 10.53
CA LYS A 239 19.12 5.44 9.93
C LYS A 239 19.13 5.28 8.41
N ALA A 240 18.35 6.09 7.72
CA ALA A 240 18.31 6.15 6.26
C ALA A 240 18.96 7.45 5.77
N PRO A 241 20.00 7.38 4.96
CA PRO A 241 20.57 8.59 4.36
C PRO A 241 19.55 9.22 3.42
N ILE A 242 19.54 10.55 3.37
CA ILE A 242 18.71 11.30 2.44
C ILE A 242 19.57 12.30 1.68
N ALA A 243 19.58 12.18 0.35
CA ALA A 243 20.28 13.12 -0.50
C ALA A 243 19.59 14.50 -0.42
N LYS A 244 20.38 15.57 -0.39
CA LYS A 244 19.90 16.95 -0.30
C LYS A 244 18.85 17.27 -1.37
N GLU A 245 19.05 16.77 -2.58
CA GLU A 245 18.19 16.98 -3.74
C GLU A 245 16.80 16.33 -3.59
N LEU A 246 16.71 15.26 -2.77
CA LEU A 246 15.46 14.54 -2.52
C LEU A 246 14.67 15.08 -1.32
N PHE A 247 15.25 16.00 -0.56
CA PHE A 247 14.63 16.43 0.69
C PHE A 247 13.31 17.18 0.46
N ALA A 248 13.23 17.98 -0.60
CA ALA A 248 11.97 18.63 -0.99
C ALA A 248 10.88 17.62 -1.34
N ASP A 249 11.22 16.56 -2.09
CA ASP A 249 10.31 15.45 -2.41
C ASP A 249 9.91 14.69 -1.13
N PHE A 250 10.87 14.53 -0.19
CA PHE A 250 10.58 13.89 1.10
C PHE A 250 9.55 14.68 1.93
N LEU A 251 9.68 16.00 2.02
CA LEU A 251 8.72 16.85 2.71
C LEU A 251 7.33 16.81 2.03
N GLU A 252 7.29 16.80 0.70
CA GLU A 252 6.04 16.74 -0.07
C GLU A 252 5.28 15.44 0.20
N MET A 253 5.97 14.30 0.26
CA MET A 253 5.34 12.99 0.44
C MET A 253 4.84 12.72 1.85
N THR A 254 5.35 13.44 2.87
CA THR A 254 5.00 13.19 4.27
C THR A 254 3.98 14.19 4.81
N PRO A 255 2.94 13.75 5.55
CA PRO A 255 2.01 14.66 6.22
C PRO A 255 2.69 15.67 7.14
N LEU A 256 3.88 15.38 7.67
CA LEU A 256 4.66 16.31 8.50
C LEU A 256 5.06 17.56 7.71
N GLY A 257 5.41 17.41 6.42
CA GLY A 257 5.82 18.52 5.57
C GLY A 257 4.68 19.47 5.16
N TRP A 258 3.42 19.01 5.21
CA TRP A 258 2.27 19.80 4.73
C TRP A 258 1.88 20.97 5.64
N HIS A 259 2.33 20.95 6.89
CA HIS A 259 1.99 21.95 7.91
C HIS A 259 3.18 22.83 8.29
N ILE A 260 4.32 22.69 7.58
CA ILE A 260 5.50 23.53 7.81
C ILE A 260 5.28 24.89 7.18
N GLU A 261 5.42 25.96 7.96
CA GLU A 261 5.43 27.34 7.47
C GLU A 261 6.60 27.57 6.52
N ALA A 262 6.44 28.45 5.52
CA ALA A 262 7.43 28.65 4.47
C ALA A 262 8.83 29.03 5.01
N ASP A 263 8.89 29.89 6.02
CA ASP A 263 10.14 30.34 6.62
C ASP A 263 10.87 29.17 7.33
N LYS A 264 10.14 28.35 8.09
CA LYS A 264 10.68 27.15 8.72
C LYS A 264 11.11 26.09 7.69
N LYS A 265 10.38 26.01 6.56
CA LYS A 265 10.77 25.10 5.47
C LYS A 265 12.10 25.50 4.86
N ASN A 266 12.35 26.80 4.65
CA ASN A 266 13.62 27.31 4.16
C ASN A 266 14.76 27.06 5.17
N GLU A 267 14.54 27.35 6.45
CA GLU A 267 15.50 27.07 7.52
C GLU A 267 15.86 25.58 7.58
N LEU A 268 14.87 24.69 7.45
CA LEU A 268 15.08 23.25 7.38
C LEU A 268 15.91 22.85 6.15
N LEU A 269 15.66 23.45 5.00
CA LEU A 269 16.40 23.18 3.76
C LEU A 269 17.87 23.68 3.83
N GLU A 270 18.18 24.65 4.69
CA GLU A 270 19.55 25.12 4.94
C GLU A 270 20.29 24.21 5.94
N ASN A 271 19.57 23.59 6.88
CA ASN A 271 20.11 22.77 7.96
C ASN A 271 19.64 21.31 7.88
N LEU A 272 19.81 20.70 6.72
CA LEU A 272 19.31 19.33 6.47
C LEU A 272 20.02 18.30 7.32
N PRO A 273 19.27 17.35 7.93
CA PRO A 273 19.88 16.16 8.49
C PRO A 273 20.43 15.26 7.36
N GLU A 274 21.61 14.69 7.56
CA GLU A 274 22.22 13.74 6.59
C GLU A 274 21.45 12.41 6.57
N GLU A 275 20.82 12.05 7.69
CA GLU A 275 20.08 10.81 7.86
C GLU A 275 18.77 11.07 8.61
N LEU A 276 17.75 10.30 8.30
CA LEU A 276 16.48 10.29 9.03
C LEU A 276 16.27 8.94 9.71
N THR A 277 15.70 8.99 10.91
CA THR A 277 15.34 7.78 11.64
C THR A 277 14.09 7.15 11.04
N VAL A 278 14.23 5.95 10.50
CA VAL A 278 13.12 5.05 10.18
C VAL A 278 12.92 4.16 11.40
N ASP A 279 11.77 4.28 12.03
CA ASP A 279 11.40 3.53 13.23
C ASP A 279 9.95 3.07 13.08
N LEU A 280 9.79 1.82 12.73
CA LEU A 280 8.52 1.24 12.31
C LEU A 280 8.25 -0.05 13.09
N GLN A 281 6.97 -0.34 13.31
CA GLN A 281 6.52 -1.60 13.86
C GLN A 281 5.84 -2.41 12.76
N ILE A 282 6.24 -3.67 12.59
CA ILE A 282 5.56 -4.66 11.75
C ILE A 282 4.70 -5.52 12.67
N ILE A 283 3.40 -5.60 12.35
CA ILE A 283 2.43 -6.41 13.09
C ILE A 283 1.89 -7.48 12.15
N ILE A 284 2.01 -8.74 12.55
CA ILE A 284 1.44 -9.88 11.83
C ILE A 284 0.21 -10.33 12.59
N ALA A 285 -0.92 -10.38 11.90
CA ALA A 285 -2.19 -10.78 12.50
C ALA A 285 -2.99 -11.69 11.55
N ASN A 286 -3.60 -12.74 12.11
CA ASN A 286 -4.41 -13.71 11.39
C ASN A 286 -5.91 -13.49 11.66
N ARG A 287 -6.75 -14.19 10.90
CA ARG A 287 -8.17 -14.29 11.27
C ARG A 287 -8.27 -14.91 12.66
N ALA A 288 -8.91 -14.19 13.60
CA ALA A 288 -9.23 -14.79 14.90
C ALA A 288 -10.01 -16.08 14.68
N HIS A 289 -9.53 -17.19 15.21
CA HIS A 289 -10.33 -18.40 15.29
C HIS A 289 -11.55 -18.09 16.15
N LEU A 290 -12.74 -18.31 15.62
CA LEU A 290 -13.94 -18.43 16.45
C LEU A 290 -13.74 -19.72 17.25
N LEU A 291 -13.44 -19.58 18.54
CA LEU A 291 -13.50 -20.68 19.52
C LEU A 291 -14.93 -21.15 19.66
#